data_70050f89dc08186821b36df6fbb82899
#
_entry.id   70050f89dc08186821b36df6fbb82899
#
_cell.length_a   1.000
_cell.length_b   1.000
_cell.length_c   1.000
_cell.angle_alpha   90.00
_cell.angle_beta   90.00
_cell.angle_gamma   90.00
#
_symmetry.space_group_name_H-M   'P 1'
#
loop_
_entity.id
_entity.type
_entity.pdbx_description
1 polymer ?
#
loop_
_entity_poly.entity_id
_entity_poly.type
_entity_poly.pdbx_seq_one_letter_code
_entity_poly.pdbx_strand_id
1 'polypeptide(L)'
;TEVGSAVTSVKPGDKVAVDPVVSCGHCYACRIGRHNVCSTLEVMGVHRDGGFAEFVVADEKNIHKFHKDFDESLLGLVEPFTIGVEINNRGQITKGDKVLIMGSGPIGIAAMQVAKRNGAEVIMTDLVKERLEKAKSMGADETVLVSEDNLEQRLLDFTDGEGIPVVVDTVCIPSSFEQAVQLACPAGRIVCIGLKNQPSSITMADITKKELTIVGSRLNNNCFDEVIAGFEDGTLHPEQLMTKAYNYKDVMDALNMIKEHPQDVLKLVLKFED
;
A
#
# COMPACT_ATOMS: atom_id res chain seq x y z
N THR A 1 -10.12 8.18 23.69
CA THR A 1 -10.19 8.57 25.12
C THR A 1 -11.29 9.58 25.39
N GLU A 2 -11.36 10.66 24.64
CA GLU A 2 -12.37 11.72 24.77
C GLU A 2 -12.93 12.07 23.40
N VAL A 3 -14.15 12.60 23.36
CA VAL A 3 -14.82 13.06 22.13
C VAL A 3 -15.42 14.44 22.36
N GLY A 4 -15.42 15.28 21.33
CA GLY A 4 -16.11 16.57 21.35
C GLY A 4 -17.63 16.40 21.46
N SER A 5 -18.33 17.40 22.01
CA SER A 5 -19.78 17.34 22.24
C SER A 5 -20.63 17.20 20.97
N ALA A 6 -20.09 17.49 19.79
CA ALA A 6 -20.76 17.34 18.51
C ALA A 6 -20.47 16.01 17.80
N VAL A 7 -19.55 15.18 18.32
CA VAL A 7 -19.18 13.89 17.73
C VAL A 7 -20.29 12.87 17.98
N THR A 8 -20.66 12.14 16.93
CA THR A 8 -21.79 11.19 16.97
C THR A 8 -21.40 9.79 16.51
N SER A 9 -20.34 9.64 15.70
CA SER A 9 -19.94 8.36 15.09
C SER A 9 -19.15 7.45 16.02
N VAL A 10 -18.46 8.02 17.03
CA VAL A 10 -17.60 7.29 17.96
C VAL A 10 -17.79 7.78 19.40
N LYS A 11 -17.40 6.96 20.35
CA LYS A 11 -17.45 7.25 21.80
C LYS A 11 -16.16 6.81 22.47
N PRO A 12 -15.86 7.32 23.69
CA PRO A 12 -14.73 6.84 24.48
C PRO A 12 -14.74 5.31 24.64
N GLY A 13 -13.58 4.68 24.44
CA GLY A 13 -13.39 3.23 24.48
C GLY A 13 -13.58 2.51 23.14
N ASP A 14 -14.04 3.19 22.10
CA ASP A 14 -14.06 2.59 20.75
C ASP A 14 -12.64 2.40 20.21
N LYS A 15 -12.38 1.25 19.59
CA LYS A 15 -11.16 1.00 18.81
C LYS A 15 -11.29 1.65 17.43
N VAL A 16 -10.32 2.47 17.08
CA VAL A 16 -10.36 3.28 15.86
C VAL A 16 -9.02 3.29 15.13
N ALA A 17 -9.08 3.48 13.82
CA ALA A 17 -7.94 3.90 13.00
C ALA A 17 -8.12 5.37 12.60
N VAL A 18 -7.02 6.10 12.51
CA VAL A 18 -7.03 7.52 12.16
C VAL A 18 -6.51 7.69 10.73
N ASP A 19 -7.33 8.23 9.83
CA ASP A 19 -6.87 8.66 8.52
C ASP A 19 -6.01 9.92 8.66
N PRO A 20 -4.71 9.86 8.30
CA PRO A 20 -3.82 11.01 8.43
C PRO A 20 -4.06 12.09 7.37
N VAL A 21 -4.89 11.85 6.36
CA VAL A 21 -5.12 12.76 5.24
C VAL A 21 -6.08 13.88 5.62
N VAL A 22 -5.58 15.12 5.60
CA VAL A 22 -6.40 16.32 5.84
C VAL A 22 -6.52 17.11 4.55
N SER A 23 -7.75 17.27 4.08
CA SER A 23 -8.07 17.94 2.81
C SER A 23 -8.96 19.16 3.01
N CYS A 24 -8.90 20.12 2.09
CA CYS A 24 -9.69 21.37 2.19
C CYS A 24 -11.19 21.19 1.85
N GLY A 25 -11.58 20.11 1.19
CA GLY A 25 -12.97 19.82 0.83
C GLY A 25 -13.50 20.59 -0.39
N HIS A 26 -12.83 21.63 -0.90
CA HIS A 26 -13.41 22.54 -1.92
C HIS A 26 -12.56 22.75 -3.18
N CYS A 27 -11.27 22.33 -3.23
CA CYS A 27 -10.47 22.42 -4.46
C CYS A 27 -10.98 21.46 -5.54
N TYR A 28 -10.45 21.58 -6.76
CA TYR A 28 -10.86 20.71 -7.86
C TYR A 28 -10.78 19.22 -7.50
N ALA A 29 -9.65 18.79 -6.95
CA ALA A 29 -9.46 17.39 -6.57
C ALA A 29 -10.50 16.93 -5.54
N CYS A 30 -10.77 17.72 -4.50
CA CYS A 30 -11.79 17.40 -3.50
C CYS A 30 -13.19 17.34 -4.10
N ARG A 31 -13.55 18.25 -4.99
CA ARG A 31 -14.88 18.25 -5.63
C ARG A 31 -15.15 17.04 -6.53
N ILE A 32 -14.10 16.44 -7.08
CA ILE A 32 -14.22 15.20 -7.87
C ILE A 32 -13.94 13.92 -7.02
N GLY A 33 -13.96 14.05 -5.69
CA GLY A 33 -13.79 12.91 -4.77
C GLY A 33 -12.34 12.42 -4.60
N ARG A 34 -11.33 13.22 -5.02
CA ARG A 34 -9.90 12.85 -4.94
C ARG A 34 -9.21 13.64 -3.81
N HIS A 35 -9.63 13.40 -2.57
CA HIS A 35 -9.17 14.11 -1.38
C HIS A 35 -7.68 13.93 -1.11
N ASN A 36 -7.14 12.77 -1.41
CA ASN A 36 -5.75 12.38 -1.26
C ASN A 36 -4.75 13.19 -2.11
N VAL A 37 -5.22 13.96 -3.08
CA VAL A 37 -4.42 14.87 -3.91
C VAL A 37 -4.94 16.31 -3.85
N CYS A 38 -5.47 16.71 -2.69
CA CYS A 38 -5.90 18.06 -2.40
C CYS A 38 -4.77 19.07 -2.67
N SER A 39 -5.11 20.25 -3.21
CA SER A 39 -4.11 21.30 -3.50
C SER A 39 -3.44 21.88 -2.26
N THR A 40 -4.09 21.78 -1.11
CA THR A 40 -3.56 22.17 0.22
C THR A 40 -3.55 20.98 1.17
N LEU A 41 -3.12 19.84 0.63
CA LEU A 41 -3.05 18.59 1.40
C LEU A 41 -2.12 18.73 2.59
N GLU A 42 -2.61 18.34 3.75
CA GLU A 42 -1.79 18.06 4.91
C GLU A 42 -1.90 16.59 5.30
N VAL A 43 -0.83 16.05 5.88
CA VAL A 43 -0.77 14.68 6.40
C VAL A 43 -0.30 14.77 7.83
N MET A 44 -1.09 14.23 8.76
CA MET A 44 -0.70 14.12 10.18
C MET A 44 0.56 13.26 10.29
N GLY A 45 1.53 13.71 11.08
CA GLY A 45 2.84 13.08 11.20
C GLY A 45 3.87 13.51 10.15
N VAL A 46 3.47 14.35 9.16
CA VAL A 46 4.37 14.90 8.12
C VAL A 46 4.32 16.43 8.09
N HIS A 47 3.13 17.00 8.00
CA HIS A 47 2.92 18.45 7.90
C HIS A 47 2.47 19.07 9.22
N ARG A 48 1.98 18.27 10.13
CA ARG A 48 1.58 18.60 11.50
C ARG A 48 1.90 17.43 12.42
N ASP A 49 1.76 17.60 13.73
CA ASP A 49 1.97 16.53 14.72
C ASP A 49 1.10 15.30 14.39
N GLY A 50 1.64 14.11 14.66
CA GLY A 50 1.05 12.82 14.34
C GLY A 50 0.85 11.93 15.55
N GLY A 51 0.73 10.61 15.31
CA GLY A 51 0.37 9.60 16.29
C GLY A 51 1.54 9.00 17.11
N PHE A 52 2.78 9.47 16.96
CA PHE A 52 3.86 9.08 17.88
C PHE A 52 3.78 9.87 19.18
N ALA A 53 2.64 9.73 19.87
CA ALA A 53 2.31 10.40 21.12
C ALA A 53 1.25 9.57 21.86
N GLU A 54 1.10 9.79 23.18
CA GLU A 54 0.05 9.14 24.00
C GLU A 54 -1.36 9.54 23.53
N PHE A 55 -1.50 10.76 23.02
CA PHE A 55 -2.77 11.30 22.52
C PHE A 55 -2.57 12.01 21.20
N VAL A 56 -3.52 11.86 20.29
CA VAL A 56 -3.64 12.60 19.04
C VAL A 56 -5.05 13.14 18.91
N VAL A 57 -5.18 14.35 18.38
CA VAL A 57 -6.48 14.97 18.08
C VAL A 57 -6.72 14.90 16.58
N ALA A 58 -7.88 14.39 16.19
CA ALA A 58 -8.29 14.31 14.79
C ALA A 58 -9.77 14.71 14.64
N ASP A 59 -10.13 15.21 13.46
CA ASP A 59 -11.52 15.48 13.11
C ASP A 59 -12.31 14.18 13.03
N GLU A 60 -13.60 14.21 13.41
CA GLU A 60 -14.50 13.05 13.38
C GLU A 60 -14.48 12.32 12.01
N LYS A 61 -14.44 13.07 10.91
CA LYS A 61 -14.39 12.53 9.53
C LYS A 61 -13.12 11.70 9.22
N ASN A 62 -12.07 11.84 10.02
CA ASN A 62 -10.81 11.13 9.90
C ASN A 62 -10.72 9.91 10.84
N ILE A 63 -11.81 9.63 11.59
CA ILE A 63 -11.86 8.53 12.55
C ILE A 63 -12.68 7.38 11.97
N HIS A 64 -12.07 6.22 11.87
CA HIS A 64 -12.68 5.01 11.33
C HIS A 64 -12.73 3.95 12.40
N LYS A 65 -13.95 3.47 12.71
CA LYS A 65 -14.22 2.58 13.83
C LYS A 65 -14.18 1.11 13.44
N PHE A 66 -13.56 0.29 14.29
CA PHE A 66 -13.72 -1.16 14.28
C PHE A 66 -15.07 -1.54 14.91
N HIS A 67 -15.80 -2.44 14.25
CA HIS A 67 -17.12 -2.90 14.68
C HIS A 67 -17.05 -4.20 15.47
N LYS A 68 -15.95 -4.95 15.31
CA LYS A 68 -15.66 -6.17 16.06
C LYS A 68 -14.51 -5.95 17.02
N ASP A 69 -14.38 -6.82 18.00
CA ASP A 69 -13.17 -6.85 18.82
C ASP A 69 -12.00 -7.31 17.95
N PHE A 70 -10.96 -6.50 17.91
CA PHE A 70 -9.81 -6.71 17.05
C PHE A 70 -8.50 -6.48 17.85
N ASP A 71 -7.41 -7.18 17.46
CA ASP A 71 -6.11 -7.04 18.12
C ASP A 71 -5.57 -5.61 17.95
N GLU A 72 -5.41 -4.93 19.08
CA GLU A 72 -4.95 -3.53 19.12
C GLU A 72 -3.56 -3.34 18.51
N SER A 73 -2.72 -4.37 18.55
CA SER A 73 -1.39 -4.33 17.92
C SER A 73 -1.44 -4.23 16.39
N LEU A 74 -2.58 -4.52 15.78
CA LEU A 74 -2.76 -4.52 14.34
C LEU A 74 -3.48 -3.28 13.81
N LEU A 75 -4.07 -2.45 14.69
CA LEU A 75 -4.85 -1.27 14.28
C LEU A 75 -4.01 -0.27 13.47
N GLY A 76 -2.75 -0.09 13.83
CA GLY A 76 -1.82 0.78 13.10
C GLY A 76 -1.46 0.30 11.70
N LEU A 77 -1.87 -0.91 11.31
CA LEU A 77 -1.62 -1.47 9.98
C LEU A 77 -2.74 -1.16 8.98
N VAL A 78 -3.84 -0.55 9.41
CA VAL A 78 -4.92 -0.14 8.49
C VAL A 78 -4.36 0.82 7.42
N GLU A 79 -3.60 1.83 7.81
CA GLU A 79 -3.09 2.84 6.86
C GLU A 79 -2.25 2.21 5.73
N PRO A 80 -1.24 1.36 5.98
CA PRO A 80 -0.50 0.71 4.90
C PRO A 80 -1.37 -0.12 3.94
N PHE A 81 -2.41 -0.77 4.45
CA PHE A 81 -3.35 -1.50 3.60
C PHE A 81 -4.25 -0.57 2.78
N THR A 82 -4.56 0.63 3.27
CA THR A 82 -5.31 1.61 2.46
C THR A 82 -4.52 2.06 1.23
N ILE A 83 -3.17 2.11 1.32
CA ILE A 83 -2.32 2.34 0.14
C ILE A 83 -2.48 1.17 -0.86
N GLY A 84 -2.51 -0.08 -0.36
CA GLY A 84 -2.77 -1.25 -1.19
C GLY A 84 -4.13 -1.19 -1.91
N VAL A 85 -5.18 -0.77 -1.21
CA VAL A 85 -6.52 -0.57 -1.81
C VAL A 85 -6.48 0.53 -2.87
N GLU A 86 -5.88 1.70 -2.59
CA GLU A 86 -5.81 2.79 -3.57
C GLU A 86 -5.00 2.37 -4.81
N ILE A 87 -3.91 1.61 -4.67
CA ILE A 87 -3.16 1.03 -5.80
C ILE A 87 -4.08 0.18 -6.67
N ASN A 88 -4.86 -0.72 -6.06
CA ASN A 88 -5.79 -1.59 -6.78
C ASN A 88 -6.90 -0.79 -7.47
N ASN A 89 -7.47 0.20 -6.80
CA ASN A 89 -8.48 1.10 -7.36
C ASN A 89 -7.94 1.90 -8.54
N ARG A 90 -6.73 2.45 -8.42
CA ARG A 90 -6.06 3.20 -9.50
C ARG A 90 -5.71 2.31 -10.69
N GLY A 91 -5.26 1.09 -10.42
CA GLY A 91 -4.98 0.08 -11.44
C GLY A 91 -6.22 -0.58 -12.02
N GLN A 92 -7.41 -0.31 -11.45
CA GLN A 92 -8.66 -0.99 -11.80
C GLN A 92 -8.49 -2.53 -11.80
N ILE A 93 -7.83 -3.03 -10.75
CA ILE A 93 -7.50 -4.46 -10.64
C ILE A 93 -8.75 -5.23 -10.25
N THR A 94 -9.13 -6.18 -11.09
CA THR A 94 -10.36 -6.96 -10.94
C THR A 94 -10.10 -8.46 -11.10
N LYS A 95 -11.14 -9.24 -10.90
CA LYS A 95 -11.08 -10.70 -11.04
C LYS A 95 -10.59 -11.11 -12.43
N GLY A 96 -9.59 -11.98 -12.45
CA GLY A 96 -8.99 -12.53 -13.66
C GLY A 96 -7.86 -11.68 -14.25
N ASP A 97 -7.56 -10.50 -13.70
CA ASP A 97 -6.34 -9.77 -14.08
C ASP A 97 -5.09 -10.55 -13.65
N LYS A 98 -4.09 -10.59 -14.52
CA LYS A 98 -2.73 -11.03 -14.19
C LYS A 98 -1.88 -9.80 -13.86
N VAL A 99 -1.40 -9.74 -12.63
CA VAL A 99 -0.77 -8.54 -12.06
C VAL A 99 0.68 -8.82 -11.70
N LEU A 100 1.60 -8.02 -12.23
CA LEU A 100 2.97 -7.95 -11.76
C LEU A 100 3.09 -6.88 -10.67
N ILE A 101 3.54 -7.25 -9.49
CA ILE A 101 3.94 -6.30 -8.43
C ILE A 101 5.45 -6.33 -8.30
N MET A 102 6.09 -5.21 -8.64
CA MET A 102 7.53 -5.02 -8.53
C MET A 102 7.86 -4.53 -7.12
N GLY A 103 8.59 -5.36 -6.37
CA GLY A 103 8.91 -5.14 -4.96
C GLY A 103 7.96 -5.88 -4.00
N SER A 104 8.53 -6.70 -3.12
CA SER A 104 7.83 -7.45 -2.06
C SER A 104 8.05 -6.86 -0.66
N GLY A 105 8.20 -5.54 -0.59
CA GLY A 105 8.16 -4.78 0.64
C GLY A 105 6.73 -4.62 1.20
N PRO A 106 6.56 -3.88 2.30
CA PRO A 106 5.25 -3.75 2.98
C PRO A 106 4.10 -3.32 2.07
N ILE A 107 4.35 -2.35 1.19
CA ILE A 107 3.32 -1.83 0.26
C ILE A 107 3.02 -2.86 -0.84
N GLY A 108 4.05 -3.54 -1.37
CA GLY A 108 3.85 -4.61 -2.34
C GLY A 108 3.01 -5.76 -1.78
N ILE A 109 3.27 -6.19 -0.54
CA ILE A 109 2.47 -7.23 0.14
C ILE A 109 1.03 -6.76 0.38
N ALA A 110 0.82 -5.53 0.86
CA ALA A 110 -0.53 -5.00 1.05
C ALA A 110 -1.30 -4.92 -0.28
N ALA A 111 -0.66 -4.43 -1.35
CA ALA A 111 -1.27 -4.39 -2.69
C ALA A 111 -1.58 -5.80 -3.23
N MET A 112 -0.69 -6.77 -2.99
CA MET A 112 -0.88 -8.17 -3.37
C MET A 112 -2.09 -8.78 -2.68
N GLN A 113 -2.21 -8.63 -1.36
CA GLN A 113 -3.35 -9.18 -0.62
C GLN A 113 -4.68 -8.59 -1.12
N VAL A 114 -4.73 -7.28 -1.40
CA VAL A 114 -5.92 -6.64 -1.97
C VAL A 114 -6.21 -7.16 -3.38
N ALA A 115 -5.20 -7.29 -4.25
CA ALA A 115 -5.36 -7.86 -5.59
C ALA A 115 -5.89 -9.30 -5.53
N LYS A 116 -5.37 -10.12 -4.63
CA LYS A 116 -5.85 -11.49 -4.39
C LYS A 116 -7.30 -11.51 -3.91
N ARG A 117 -7.67 -10.64 -2.98
CA ARG A 117 -9.06 -10.47 -2.53
C ARG A 117 -9.98 -10.09 -3.70
N ASN A 118 -9.51 -9.27 -4.63
CA ASN A 118 -10.24 -8.89 -5.84
C ASN A 118 -10.32 -10.03 -6.89
N GLY A 119 -9.62 -11.15 -6.66
CA GLY A 119 -9.64 -12.32 -7.54
C GLY A 119 -8.63 -12.26 -8.69
N ALA A 120 -7.60 -11.42 -8.58
CA ALA A 120 -6.48 -11.37 -9.52
C ALA A 120 -5.46 -12.49 -9.25
N GLU A 121 -4.69 -12.83 -10.27
CA GLU A 121 -3.48 -13.63 -10.16
C GLU A 121 -2.27 -12.70 -10.06
N VAL A 122 -1.38 -12.95 -9.08
CA VAL A 122 -0.29 -12.02 -8.76
C VAL A 122 1.06 -12.72 -8.85
N ILE A 123 1.95 -12.16 -9.67
CA ILE A 123 3.38 -12.46 -9.67
C ILE A 123 4.15 -11.30 -9.02
N MET A 124 5.06 -11.62 -8.10
CA MET A 124 5.88 -10.62 -7.41
C MET A 124 7.35 -10.75 -7.74
N THR A 125 8.04 -9.63 -7.83
CA THR A 125 9.50 -9.58 -8.04
C THR A 125 10.20 -8.83 -6.93
N ASP A 126 11.41 -9.26 -6.59
CA ASP A 126 12.30 -8.56 -5.65
C ASP A 126 13.77 -8.93 -5.94
N LEU A 127 14.71 -8.19 -5.35
CA LEU A 127 16.14 -8.52 -5.34
C LEU A 127 16.54 -9.38 -4.13
N VAL A 128 15.63 -9.58 -3.18
CA VAL A 128 15.86 -10.29 -1.90
C VAL A 128 15.02 -11.56 -1.87
N LYS A 129 15.69 -12.71 -1.92
CA LYS A 129 15.05 -14.03 -1.97
C LYS A 129 14.13 -14.30 -0.79
N GLU A 130 14.57 -13.96 0.41
CA GLU A 130 13.82 -14.15 1.66
C GLU A 130 12.49 -13.38 1.67
N ARG A 131 12.45 -12.20 1.03
CA ARG A 131 11.21 -11.43 0.85
C ARG A 131 10.25 -12.11 -0.13
N LEU A 132 10.77 -12.72 -1.19
CA LEU A 132 9.97 -13.47 -2.14
C LEU A 132 9.39 -14.75 -1.52
N GLU A 133 10.15 -15.46 -0.70
CA GLU A 133 9.67 -16.62 0.06
C GLU A 133 8.52 -16.23 0.99
N LYS A 134 8.64 -15.10 1.70
CA LYS A 134 7.55 -14.54 2.51
C LYS A 134 6.34 -14.17 1.62
N ALA A 135 6.53 -13.46 0.52
CA ALA A 135 5.45 -13.08 -0.39
C ALA A 135 4.69 -14.31 -0.92
N LYS A 136 5.41 -15.38 -1.27
CA LYS A 136 4.81 -16.66 -1.69
C LYS A 136 3.97 -17.29 -0.59
N SER A 137 4.47 -17.31 0.64
CA SER A 137 3.74 -17.84 1.79
C SER A 137 2.50 -17.01 2.16
N MET A 138 2.48 -15.72 1.79
CA MET A 138 1.38 -14.77 2.02
C MET A 138 0.36 -14.72 0.88
N GLY A 139 0.51 -15.55 -0.17
CA GLY A 139 -0.52 -15.71 -1.19
C GLY A 139 -0.15 -15.25 -2.60
N ALA A 140 1.07 -14.80 -2.88
CA ALA A 140 1.50 -14.57 -4.26
C ALA A 140 1.44 -15.88 -5.06
N ASP A 141 0.88 -15.84 -6.27
CA ASP A 141 0.76 -17.04 -7.13
C ASP A 141 2.13 -17.44 -7.65
N GLU A 142 2.97 -16.46 -7.99
CA GLU A 142 4.35 -16.67 -8.40
C GLU A 142 5.29 -15.61 -7.81
N THR A 143 6.58 -15.96 -7.75
CA THR A 143 7.64 -15.04 -7.34
C THR A 143 8.87 -15.21 -8.22
N VAL A 144 9.57 -14.12 -8.55
CA VAL A 144 10.77 -14.12 -9.41
C VAL A 144 11.86 -13.27 -8.79
N LEU A 145 13.03 -13.87 -8.59
CA LEU A 145 14.24 -13.17 -8.14
C LEU A 145 14.90 -12.49 -9.35
N VAL A 146 14.85 -11.16 -9.38
CA VAL A 146 15.25 -10.37 -10.58
C VAL A 146 16.69 -10.59 -10.99
N SER A 147 17.59 -10.90 -10.04
CA SER A 147 19.03 -11.07 -10.29
C SER A 147 19.43 -12.45 -10.81
N GLU A 148 18.62 -13.46 -10.64
CA GLU A 148 18.98 -14.86 -10.95
C GLU A 148 18.11 -15.47 -12.05
N ASP A 149 16.86 -15.02 -12.20
CA ASP A 149 15.88 -15.61 -13.10
C ASP A 149 15.76 -14.82 -14.42
N ASN A 150 15.36 -15.51 -15.49
CA ASN A 150 14.96 -14.85 -16.74
C ASN A 150 13.56 -14.25 -16.54
N LEU A 151 13.51 -13.02 -16.05
CA LEU A 151 12.29 -12.33 -15.70
C LEU A 151 11.29 -12.29 -16.87
N GLU A 152 11.74 -11.88 -18.06
CA GLU A 152 10.85 -11.75 -19.22
C GLU A 152 10.19 -13.10 -19.59
N GLN A 153 10.96 -14.18 -19.60
CA GLN A 153 10.42 -15.50 -19.89
C GLN A 153 9.41 -15.95 -18.84
N ARG A 154 9.74 -15.74 -17.56
CA ARG A 154 8.84 -16.09 -16.44
C ARG A 154 7.53 -15.32 -16.50
N LEU A 155 7.57 -14.04 -16.89
CA LEU A 155 6.37 -13.24 -17.08
C LEU A 155 5.55 -13.65 -18.30
N LEU A 156 6.21 -14.02 -19.41
CA LEU A 156 5.53 -14.58 -20.57
C LEU A 156 4.86 -15.92 -20.23
N ASP A 157 5.55 -16.80 -19.52
CA ASP A 157 4.96 -18.08 -19.08
C ASP A 157 3.75 -17.86 -18.16
N PHE A 158 3.84 -16.90 -17.23
CA PHE A 158 2.73 -16.53 -16.34
C PHE A 158 1.52 -15.95 -17.09
N THR A 159 1.72 -15.33 -18.25
CA THR A 159 0.68 -14.66 -19.04
C THR A 159 0.34 -15.37 -20.35
N ASP A 160 0.73 -16.63 -20.52
CA ASP A 160 0.50 -17.42 -21.74
C ASP A 160 1.06 -16.73 -23.01
N GLY A 161 2.12 -15.94 -22.86
CA GLY A 161 2.81 -15.23 -23.95
C GLY A 161 2.25 -13.84 -24.29
N GLU A 162 1.19 -13.38 -23.62
CA GLU A 162 0.54 -12.10 -23.95
C GLU A 162 1.25 -10.86 -23.36
N GLY A 163 2.12 -11.03 -22.35
CA GLY A 163 2.71 -9.95 -21.56
C GLY A 163 1.80 -9.50 -20.42
N ILE A 164 2.25 -8.59 -19.58
CA ILE A 164 1.58 -8.24 -18.32
C ILE A 164 0.48 -7.19 -18.51
N PRO A 165 -0.79 -7.52 -18.22
CA PRO A 165 -1.90 -6.56 -18.33
C PRO A 165 -1.86 -5.44 -17.29
N VAL A 166 -1.38 -5.73 -16.06
CA VAL A 166 -1.28 -4.73 -14.98
C VAL A 166 0.07 -4.82 -14.30
N VAL A 167 0.80 -3.71 -14.26
CA VAL A 167 2.08 -3.59 -13.55
C VAL A 167 1.94 -2.57 -12.42
N VAL A 168 2.30 -2.98 -11.22
CA VAL A 168 2.37 -2.10 -10.03
C VAL A 168 3.85 -1.91 -9.66
N ASP A 169 4.38 -0.70 -9.83
CA ASP A 169 5.75 -0.37 -9.43
C ASP A 169 5.79 0.20 -8.01
N THR A 170 6.19 -0.65 -7.05
CA THR A 170 6.43 -0.24 -5.64
C THR A 170 7.89 0.02 -5.33
N VAL A 171 8.80 -0.19 -6.30
CA VAL A 171 10.26 0.07 -6.17
C VAL A 171 10.54 1.56 -6.32
N CYS A 172 9.85 2.22 -7.25
CA CYS A 172 9.82 3.67 -7.38
C CYS A 172 11.18 4.31 -7.72
N ILE A 173 11.95 3.68 -8.62
CA ILE A 173 13.17 4.24 -9.22
C ILE A 173 13.00 4.34 -10.74
N PRO A 174 13.81 5.18 -11.45
CA PRO A 174 13.67 5.33 -12.89
C PRO A 174 13.72 4.00 -13.66
N SER A 175 14.65 3.12 -13.31
CA SER A 175 14.82 1.82 -13.99
C SER A 175 13.65 0.85 -13.76
N SER A 176 12.99 0.88 -12.59
CA SER A 176 11.80 0.05 -12.37
C SER A 176 10.61 0.56 -13.18
N PHE A 177 10.43 1.87 -13.28
CA PHE A 177 9.42 2.47 -14.15
C PHE A 177 9.66 2.16 -15.63
N GLU A 178 10.92 2.27 -16.11
CA GLU A 178 11.31 1.89 -17.46
C GLU A 178 10.99 0.42 -17.75
N GLN A 179 11.34 -0.46 -16.81
CA GLN A 179 11.03 -1.89 -16.89
C GLN A 179 9.52 -2.14 -16.90
N ALA A 180 8.73 -1.43 -16.05
CA ALA A 180 7.28 -1.57 -16.04
C ALA A 180 6.66 -1.25 -17.41
N VAL A 181 7.14 -0.18 -18.07
CA VAL A 181 6.69 0.20 -19.43
C VAL A 181 7.08 -0.86 -20.47
N GLN A 182 8.26 -1.45 -20.35
CA GLN A 182 8.70 -2.52 -21.24
C GLN A 182 7.88 -3.81 -21.09
N LEU A 183 7.61 -4.22 -19.84
CA LEU A 183 6.94 -5.47 -19.51
C LEU A 183 5.42 -5.44 -19.70
N ALA A 184 4.80 -4.26 -19.62
CA ALA A 184 3.37 -4.11 -19.85
C ALA A 184 3.00 -4.53 -21.28
N CYS A 185 1.93 -5.32 -21.43
CA CYS A 185 1.39 -5.69 -22.74
C CYS A 185 0.73 -4.48 -23.45
N PRO A 186 0.41 -4.55 -24.75
CA PRO A 186 -0.46 -3.57 -25.41
C PRO A 186 -1.78 -3.39 -24.66
N ALA A 187 -2.27 -2.15 -24.53
CA ALA A 187 -3.39 -1.73 -23.69
C ALA A 187 -3.21 -1.97 -22.19
N GLY A 188 -1.99 -2.28 -21.75
CA GLY A 188 -1.66 -2.52 -20.33
C GLY A 188 -1.81 -1.29 -19.45
N ARG A 189 -1.94 -1.53 -18.16
CA ARG A 189 -2.09 -0.50 -17.10
C ARG A 189 -0.86 -0.53 -16.19
N ILE A 190 -0.33 0.65 -15.87
CA ILE A 190 0.83 0.80 -14.97
C ILE A 190 0.45 1.72 -13.82
N VAL A 191 0.66 1.26 -12.60
CA VAL A 191 0.43 2.05 -11.37
C VAL A 191 1.77 2.43 -10.76
N CYS A 192 2.02 3.75 -10.64
CA CYS A 192 3.22 4.31 -10.04
C CYS A 192 2.88 4.94 -8.68
N ILE A 193 3.66 4.63 -7.64
CA ILE A 193 3.50 5.22 -6.30
C ILE A 193 4.70 6.07 -5.87
N GLY A 194 5.74 6.12 -6.68
CA GLY A 194 7.00 6.82 -6.37
C GLY A 194 6.85 8.33 -6.31
N LEU A 195 7.57 8.93 -5.36
CA LEU A 195 7.67 10.38 -5.19
C LEU A 195 9.08 10.92 -5.47
N LYS A 196 9.98 10.09 -5.99
CA LYS A 196 11.36 10.50 -6.30
C LYS A 196 11.39 11.43 -7.51
N ASN A 197 12.13 12.52 -7.40
CA ASN A 197 12.27 13.51 -8.46
C ASN A 197 13.50 13.18 -9.34
N GLN A 198 13.51 11.98 -9.93
CA GLN A 198 14.57 11.52 -10.83
C GLN A 198 13.97 11.26 -12.21
N PRO A 199 14.60 11.74 -13.30
CA PRO A 199 14.10 11.50 -14.66
C PRO A 199 14.25 10.02 -15.06
N SER A 200 13.35 9.54 -15.90
CA SER A 200 13.43 8.25 -16.59
C SER A 200 13.60 8.45 -18.09
N SER A 201 14.06 7.42 -18.80
CA SER A 201 14.33 7.44 -20.24
C SER A 201 13.14 6.97 -21.08
N ILE A 202 11.90 7.13 -20.59
CA ILE A 202 10.69 6.75 -21.33
C ILE A 202 10.36 7.79 -22.39
N THR A 203 10.15 7.33 -23.61
CA THR A 203 9.71 8.17 -24.74
C THR A 203 8.18 8.11 -24.92
N MET A 204 7.61 9.11 -25.61
CA MET A 204 6.20 9.06 -25.99
C MET A 204 5.87 7.82 -26.84
N ALA A 205 6.82 7.37 -27.67
CA ALA A 205 6.64 6.19 -28.50
C ALA A 205 6.47 4.90 -27.68
N ASP A 206 7.17 4.78 -26.54
CA ASP A 206 7.06 3.62 -25.66
C ASP A 206 5.65 3.48 -25.06
N ILE A 207 5.00 4.62 -24.80
CA ILE A 207 3.62 4.66 -24.30
C ILE A 207 2.63 4.49 -25.44
N THR A 208 2.77 5.27 -26.52
CA THR A 208 1.77 5.37 -27.60
C THR A 208 1.68 4.09 -28.42
N LYS A 209 2.80 3.42 -28.71
CA LYS A 209 2.80 2.16 -29.47
C LYS A 209 2.03 1.02 -28.82
N LYS A 210 1.96 1.03 -27.50
CA LYS A 210 1.23 0.04 -26.69
C LYS A 210 -0.10 0.60 -26.18
N GLU A 211 -0.42 1.89 -26.40
CA GLU A 211 -1.61 2.56 -25.87
C GLU A 211 -1.75 2.37 -24.35
N LEU A 212 -0.63 2.54 -23.62
CA LEU A 212 -0.58 2.26 -22.19
C LEU A 212 -1.39 3.28 -21.36
N THR A 213 -2.07 2.79 -20.33
CA THR A 213 -2.64 3.62 -19.27
C THR A 213 -1.67 3.70 -18.11
N ILE A 214 -1.03 4.85 -17.89
CA ILE A 214 -0.11 5.10 -16.77
C ILE A 214 -0.79 6.00 -15.75
N VAL A 215 -0.92 5.51 -14.52
CA VAL A 215 -1.61 6.22 -13.44
C VAL A 215 -0.74 6.36 -12.21
N GLY A 216 -0.81 7.54 -11.57
CA GLY A 216 -0.25 7.74 -10.23
C GLY A 216 -1.23 7.27 -9.16
N SER A 217 -0.71 6.65 -8.10
CA SER A 217 -1.41 6.37 -6.84
C SER A 217 -0.69 7.09 -5.71
N ARG A 218 -1.43 7.75 -4.82
CA ARG A 218 -0.87 8.51 -3.71
C ARG A 218 -1.74 8.39 -2.47
N LEU A 219 -1.15 8.01 -1.33
CA LEU A 219 -1.89 7.88 -0.08
C LEU A 219 -3.12 6.99 -0.25
N ASN A 220 -4.19 7.29 0.46
CA ASN A 220 -5.47 6.62 0.32
C ASN A 220 -6.58 7.62 -0.05
N ASN A 221 -7.64 7.13 -0.68
CA ASN A 221 -8.82 7.93 -0.99
C ASN A 221 -10.09 7.25 -0.47
N ASN A 222 -10.41 7.50 0.81
CA ASN A 222 -11.54 6.89 1.52
C ASN A 222 -11.48 5.34 1.60
N CYS A 223 -10.29 4.77 1.84
CA CYS A 223 -10.09 3.32 1.83
C CYS A 223 -10.12 2.68 3.23
N PHE A 224 -10.25 3.46 4.32
CA PHE A 224 -10.15 2.96 5.68
C PHE A 224 -11.23 1.96 6.03
N ASP A 225 -12.51 2.27 5.76
CA ASP A 225 -13.63 1.40 6.11
C ASP A 225 -13.57 0.06 5.35
N GLU A 226 -13.11 0.09 4.09
CA GLU A 226 -12.90 -1.12 3.30
C GLU A 226 -11.80 -2.02 3.88
N VAL A 227 -10.71 -1.43 4.34
CA VAL A 227 -9.61 -2.18 4.97
C VAL A 227 -10.06 -2.74 6.32
N ILE A 228 -10.74 -1.95 7.14
CA ILE A 228 -11.27 -2.41 8.43
C ILE A 228 -12.21 -3.59 8.22
N ALA A 229 -13.13 -3.50 7.27
CA ALA A 229 -14.01 -4.62 6.93
C ALA A 229 -13.22 -5.87 6.51
N GLY A 230 -12.18 -5.71 5.69
CA GLY A 230 -11.30 -6.82 5.29
C GLY A 230 -10.50 -7.43 6.44
N PHE A 231 -10.12 -6.64 7.44
CA PHE A 231 -9.49 -7.15 8.67
C PHE A 231 -10.50 -7.91 9.54
N GLU A 232 -11.70 -7.37 9.69
CA GLU A 232 -12.76 -7.96 10.52
C GLU A 232 -13.37 -9.24 9.93
N ASP A 233 -13.39 -9.39 8.62
CA ASP A 233 -13.91 -10.59 7.94
C ASP A 233 -12.81 -11.61 7.59
N GLY A 234 -11.53 -11.26 7.83
CA GLY A 234 -10.39 -12.13 7.60
C GLY A 234 -10.02 -12.31 6.13
N THR A 235 -10.42 -11.39 5.24
CA THR A 235 -10.00 -11.39 3.82
C THR A 235 -8.71 -10.61 3.59
N LEU A 236 -8.28 -9.83 4.57
CA LEU A 236 -6.97 -9.18 4.63
C LEU A 236 -6.28 -9.57 5.94
N HIS A 237 -4.99 -9.82 5.89
CA HIS A 237 -4.17 -10.43 6.93
C HIS A 237 -3.07 -9.47 7.42
N PRO A 238 -3.40 -8.47 8.28
CA PRO A 238 -2.41 -7.51 8.78
C PRO A 238 -1.30 -8.17 9.62
N GLU A 239 -1.59 -9.29 10.32
CA GLU A 239 -0.62 -10.04 11.10
C GLU A 239 0.58 -10.50 10.26
N GLN A 240 0.38 -10.77 8.98
CA GLN A 240 1.45 -11.16 8.06
C GLN A 240 2.41 -10.00 7.75
N LEU A 241 1.94 -8.77 7.86
CA LEU A 241 2.76 -7.59 7.62
C LEU A 241 3.57 -7.19 8.87
N MET A 242 3.11 -7.53 10.06
CA MET A 242 3.76 -7.19 11.31
C MET A 242 4.94 -8.10 11.60
N THR A 243 6.16 -7.57 11.54
CA THR A 243 7.36 -8.31 11.94
C THR A 243 7.45 -8.44 13.45
N LYS A 244 7.25 -7.34 14.19
CA LYS A 244 7.33 -7.31 15.64
C LYS A 244 6.61 -6.07 16.21
N ALA A 245 6.03 -6.22 17.39
CA ALA A 245 5.54 -5.11 18.21
C ALA A 245 6.55 -4.80 19.33
N TYR A 246 6.76 -3.52 19.60
CA TYR A 246 7.60 -3.00 20.69
C TYR A 246 6.78 -2.11 21.61
N ASN A 247 7.16 -2.03 22.89
CA ASN A 247 6.69 -0.95 23.74
C ASN A 247 7.28 0.38 23.20
N TYR A 248 6.54 1.48 23.25
CA TYR A 248 7.02 2.78 22.76
C TYR A 248 8.32 3.22 23.46
N LYS A 249 8.54 2.79 24.70
CA LYS A 249 9.77 3.05 25.49
C LYS A 249 11.02 2.46 24.82
N ASP A 250 10.83 1.39 24.02
CA ASP A 250 11.89 0.67 23.30
C ASP A 250 12.00 1.12 21.82
N VAL A 251 11.53 2.32 21.50
CA VAL A 251 11.53 2.85 20.13
C VAL A 251 12.92 2.83 19.46
N MET A 252 13.98 3.05 20.26
CA MET A 252 15.35 3.00 19.73
C MET A 252 15.75 1.60 19.30
N ASP A 253 15.31 0.55 19.98
CA ASP A 253 15.56 -0.83 19.59
C ASP A 253 14.80 -1.18 18.30
N ALA A 254 13.56 -0.68 18.16
CA ALA A 254 12.80 -0.81 16.92
C ALA A 254 13.51 -0.13 15.73
N LEU A 255 14.02 1.09 15.92
CA LEU A 255 14.78 1.81 14.89
C LEU A 255 16.10 1.12 14.54
N ASN A 256 16.82 0.58 15.52
CA ASN A 256 18.03 -0.19 15.30
C ASN A 256 17.74 -1.46 14.50
N MET A 257 16.66 -2.18 14.80
CA MET A 257 16.25 -3.35 14.04
C MET A 257 16.00 -3.02 12.55
N ILE A 258 15.32 -1.90 12.26
CA ILE A 258 15.12 -1.46 10.86
C ILE A 258 16.45 -1.17 10.18
N LYS A 259 17.39 -0.55 10.89
CA LYS A 259 18.68 -0.14 10.35
C LYS A 259 19.63 -1.32 10.11
N GLU A 260 19.67 -2.27 11.05
CA GLU A 260 20.60 -3.39 11.06
C GLU A 260 20.10 -4.61 10.28
N HIS A 261 18.77 -4.78 10.22
CA HIS A 261 18.10 -5.92 9.59
C HIS A 261 16.99 -5.51 8.61
N PRO A 262 17.25 -4.60 7.64
CA PRO A 262 16.22 -4.05 6.76
C PRO A 262 15.53 -5.11 5.87
N GLN A 263 16.21 -6.23 5.59
CA GLN A 263 15.66 -7.34 4.80
C GLN A 263 14.64 -8.18 5.58
N ASP A 264 14.73 -8.19 6.93
CA ASP A 264 13.88 -9.03 7.79
C ASP A 264 12.61 -8.30 8.22
N VAL A 265 12.61 -6.96 8.13
CA VAL A 265 11.53 -6.11 8.60
C VAL A 265 10.57 -5.75 7.47
N LEU A 266 9.29 -6.10 7.66
CA LEU A 266 8.17 -5.53 6.88
C LEU A 266 7.60 -4.31 7.61
N LYS A 267 6.97 -4.52 8.78
CA LYS A 267 6.46 -3.44 9.65
C LYS A 267 6.76 -3.73 11.11
N LEU A 268 7.14 -2.70 11.84
CA LEU A 268 7.20 -2.70 13.29
C LEU A 268 6.05 -1.85 13.84
N VAL A 269 5.50 -2.25 14.95
CA VAL A 269 4.41 -1.54 15.64
C VAL A 269 4.90 -1.10 17.00
N LEU A 270 4.61 0.13 17.41
CA LEU A 270 4.82 0.62 18.76
C LEU A 270 3.51 0.58 19.53
N LYS A 271 3.53 -0.01 20.71
CA LYS A 271 2.41 -0.04 21.65
C LYS A 271 2.64 1.00 22.74
N PHE A 272 1.64 1.84 22.99
CA PHE A 272 1.61 2.87 24.03
C PHE A 272 0.85 2.37 25.27
N GLU A 273 1.20 1.18 25.74
CA GLU A 273 0.67 0.57 26.95
C GLU A 273 1.74 0.66 28.06
N ASP A 274 1.31 0.91 29.32
CA ASP A 274 2.19 0.92 30.49
C ASP A 274 2.64 -0.50 30.92
#